data_e0994d0c7064fe4db0b7fc6fe20c0fc7
#
_entry.id   e0994d0c7064fe4db0b7fc6fe20c0fc7
#
_cell.length_a   1.000
_cell.length_b   1.000
_cell.length_c   1.000
_cell.angle_alpha   90.00
_cell.angle_beta   90.00
_cell.angle_gamma   90.00
#
_symmetry.space_group_name_H-M   'P 1'
#
loop_
_entity.id
_entity.type
_entity.pdbx_description
1 polymer ?
#
loop_
_entity_poly.entity_id
_entity_poly.type
_entity_poly.pdbx_seq_one_letter_code
_entity_poly.pdbx_strand_id
1 'polypeptide(L)'
;RQRQMCIRDRFLLASFVSGAANAYLQASVNPYITILGPLDSAAKRISMMGICNKLAWPIPSMFIVWLLGKDVHLIGIEDLSKPFWIIIVAFLALGVLAFLAPLPEVKAAGEDDSGEEESAACTYAATKTSVFQFTHLLLGCLALFLYVGVETVSLGTLVDYANSLGLPGAANYAWIAPIGIVIGYICGIILIPKYISQAVALKLCSFLAIAGALLVVLTPAEISIYFISLMALGCSLMWPALWPLAMADLGKFTKSGSSLLIMAMFGGAVLPTLYGSLKDAVGAQQAYWLCLPCFLYILYYSMHGYKIRS
;
A
#
# COMPACT_ATOMS: atom_id res chain seq x y z
N ARG A 1 -9.12 14.63 -33.71
CA ARG A 1 -9.02 15.27 -32.37
C ARG A 1 -10.24 14.93 -31.51
N GLN A 2 -11.50 15.10 -31.94
CA GLN A 2 -12.69 14.77 -31.11
C GLN A 2 -12.77 13.29 -30.71
N ARG A 3 -12.45 12.35 -31.62
CA ARG A 3 -12.46 10.91 -31.33
C ARG A 3 -11.43 10.52 -30.29
N GLN A 4 -10.25 11.11 -30.31
CA GLN A 4 -9.19 10.89 -29.28
C GLN A 4 -9.56 11.48 -27.92
N MET A 5 -10.21 12.65 -27.89
CA MET A 5 -10.75 13.24 -26.66
C MET A 5 -11.81 12.31 -26.03
N CYS A 6 -12.74 11.79 -26.83
CA CYS A 6 -13.80 10.91 -26.35
C CYS A 6 -13.25 9.58 -25.78
N ILE A 7 -12.19 9.01 -26.35
CA ILE A 7 -11.52 7.80 -25.85
C ILE A 7 -10.81 8.10 -24.51
N ARG A 8 -10.11 9.22 -24.43
CA ARG A 8 -9.44 9.65 -23.19
C ARG A 8 -10.42 9.86 -22.04
N ASP A 9 -11.54 10.52 -22.30
CA ASP A 9 -12.55 10.81 -21.28
C ASP A 9 -13.23 9.52 -20.77
N ARG A 10 -13.51 8.57 -21.67
CA ARG A 10 -14.03 7.25 -21.29
C ARG A 10 -13.02 6.46 -20.48
N PHE A 11 -11.73 6.51 -20.82
CA PHE A 11 -10.66 5.88 -20.07
C PHE A 11 -10.52 6.47 -18.68
N LEU A 12 -10.58 7.80 -18.55
CA LEU A 12 -10.54 8.48 -17.26
C LEU A 12 -11.73 8.13 -16.37
N LEU A 13 -12.93 8.07 -16.96
CA LEU A 13 -14.14 7.66 -16.24
C LEU A 13 -14.04 6.19 -15.78
N ALA A 14 -13.58 5.29 -16.64
CA ALA A 14 -13.37 3.89 -16.29
C ALA A 14 -12.33 3.73 -15.19
N SER A 15 -11.23 4.49 -15.25
CA SER A 15 -10.19 4.51 -14.21
C SER A 15 -10.74 5.03 -12.87
N PHE A 16 -11.58 6.05 -12.89
CA PHE A 16 -12.25 6.57 -11.71
C PHE A 16 -13.16 5.51 -11.06
N VAL A 17 -14.01 4.85 -11.86
CA VAL A 17 -14.90 3.78 -11.37
C VAL A 17 -14.09 2.62 -10.80
N SER A 18 -13.01 2.20 -11.46
CA SER A 18 -12.11 1.17 -10.98
C SER A 18 -11.43 1.57 -9.67
N GLY A 19 -10.97 2.82 -9.54
CA GLY A 19 -10.40 3.37 -8.32
C GLY A 19 -11.41 3.37 -7.17
N ALA A 20 -12.65 3.78 -7.41
CA ALA A 20 -13.72 3.74 -6.42
C ALA A 20 -14.02 2.31 -5.97
N ALA A 21 -14.12 1.34 -6.91
CA ALA A 21 -14.32 -0.07 -6.59
C ALA A 21 -13.17 -0.63 -5.74
N ASN A 22 -11.92 -0.29 -6.06
CA ASN A 22 -10.77 -0.68 -5.27
C ASN A 22 -10.79 -0.07 -3.85
N ALA A 23 -11.20 1.18 -3.71
CA ALA A 23 -11.35 1.84 -2.40
C ALA A 23 -12.39 1.12 -1.53
N TYR A 24 -13.55 0.76 -2.08
CA TYR A 24 -14.57 -0.03 -1.37
C TYR A 24 -14.05 -1.40 -0.96
N LEU A 25 -13.34 -2.10 -1.86
CA LEU A 25 -12.75 -3.39 -1.55
C LEU A 25 -11.73 -3.30 -0.41
N GLN A 26 -10.85 -2.31 -0.45
CA GLN A 26 -9.87 -2.06 0.61
C GLN A 26 -10.55 -1.69 1.96
N ALA A 27 -11.60 -0.89 1.91
CA ALA A 27 -12.37 -0.50 3.10
C ALA A 27 -13.04 -1.70 3.79
N SER A 28 -13.39 -2.73 3.03
CA SER A 28 -14.00 -3.95 3.56
C SER A 28 -12.96 -4.98 4.02
N VAL A 29 -11.96 -5.26 3.18
CA VAL A 29 -11.02 -6.37 3.39
C VAL A 29 -10.01 -6.06 4.51
N ASN A 30 -9.47 -4.84 4.59
CA ASN A 30 -8.44 -4.52 5.58
C ASN A 30 -8.94 -4.58 7.03
N PRO A 31 -10.09 -3.96 7.39
CA PRO A 31 -10.65 -4.12 8.73
C PRO A 31 -11.01 -5.58 9.03
N TYR A 32 -11.65 -6.26 8.08
CA TYR A 32 -12.06 -7.66 8.24
C TYR A 32 -10.88 -8.56 8.60
N ILE A 33 -9.78 -8.50 7.85
CA ILE A 33 -8.57 -9.28 8.15
C ILE A 33 -7.94 -8.88 9.49
N THR A 34 -8.03 -7.60 9.87
CA THR A 34 -7.49 -7.11 11.14
C THR A 34 -8.23 -7.71 12.34
N ILE A 35 -9.58 -7.79 12.28
CA ILE A 35 -10.42 -8.26 13.37
C ILE A 35 -10.64 -9.78 13.37
N LEU A 36 -10.28 -10.50 12.31
CA LEU A 36 -10.49 -11.96 12.16
C LEU A 36 -9.65 -12.81 13.14
N GLY A 37 -8.98 -12.22 14.10
CA GLY A 37 -8.18 -12.90 15.12
C GLY A 37 -7.43 -11.92 16.02
N PRO A 38 -6.50 -12.39 16.87
CA PRO A 38 -5.79 -11.54 17.83
C PRO A 38 -5.08 -10.36 17.15
N LEU A 39 -5.20 -9.16 17.74
CA LEU A 39 -4.59 -7.93 17.19
C LEU A 39 -3.07 -8.03 17.05
N ASP A 40 -2.39 -8.74 17.96
CA ASP A 40 -0.95 -8.94 17.93
C ASP A 40 -0.47 -9.67 16.67
N SER A 41 -1.32 -10.50 16.05
CA SER A 41 -1.01 -11.23 14.83
C SER A 41 -1.60 -10.58 13.56
N ALA A 42 -2.26 -9.43 13.68
CA ALA A 42 -2.89 -8.75 12.55
C ALA A 42 -1.90 -8.43 11.43
N ALA A 43 -0.70 -7.94 11.77
CA ALA A 43 0.34 -7.65 10.78
C ALA A 43 0.78 -8.91 10.00
N LYS A 44 0.80 -10.09 10.64
CA LYS A 44 1.10 -11.36 9.97
C LYS A 44 0.03 -11.69 8.92
N ARG A 45 -1.25 -11.57 9.27
CA ARG A 45 -2.36 -11.84 8.35
C ARG A 45 -2.38 -10.87 7.17
N ILE A 46 -2.16 -9.57 7.44
CA ILE A 46 -2.07 -8.54 6.41
C ILE A 46 -0.84 -8.80 5.51
N SER A 47 0.28 -9.26 6.05
CA SER A 47 1.47 -9.62 5.25
C SER A 47 1.19 -10.80 4.31
N MET A 48 0.44 -11.81 4.75
CA MET A 48 0.04 -12.92 3.86
C MET A 48 -0.82 -12.43 2.70
N MET A 49 -1.79 -11.57 2.96
CA MET A 49 -2.59 -10.90 1.92
C MET A 49 -1.69 -10.05 1.00
N GLY A 50 -0.72 -9.34 1.58
CA GLY A 50 0.23 -8.51 0.85
C GLY A 50 1.09 -9.30 -0.15
N ILE A 51 1.53 -10.51 0.19
CA ILE A 51 2.25 -11.40 -0.74
C ILE A 51 1.38 -11.72 -1.96
N CYS A 52 0.14 -12.13 -1.75
CA CYS A 52 -0.79 -12.41 -2.86
C CYS A 52 -0.97 -11.16 -3.74
N ASN A 53 -1.12 -9.98 -3.13
CA ASN A 53 -1.25 -8.72 -3.86
C ASN A 53 -0.01 -8.40 -4.71
N LYS A 54 1.20 -8.54 -4.14
CA LYS A 54 2.45 -8.22 -4.85
C LYS A 54 2.80 -9.25 -5.93
N LEU A 55 2.49 -10.52 -5.72
CA LEU A 55 2.63 -11.55 -6.75
C LEU A 55 1.63 -11.35 -7.90
N ALA A 56 0.46 -10.79 -7.63
CA ALA A 56 -0.53 -10.47 -8.64
C ALA A 56 -0.13 -9.26 -9.51
N TRP A 57 0.78 -8.41 -9.07
CA TRP A 57 1.16 -7.18 -9.77
C TRP A 57 1.65 -7.40 -11.22
N PRO A 58 2.54 -8.36 -11.51
CA PRO A 58 3.03 -8.61 -12.87
C PRO A 58 2.07 -9.42 -13.74
N ILE A 59 1.11 -10.13 -13.13
CA ILE A 59 0.22 -11.05 -13.82
C ILE A 59 -0.56 -10.41 -14.99
N PRO A 60 -1.16 -9.20 -14.84
CA PRO A 60 -1.90 -8.60 -15.94
C PRO A 60 -1.05 -8.34 -17.19
N SER A 61 0.16 -7.85 -17.02
CA SER A 61 1.08 -7.60 -18.14
C SER A 61 1.48 -8.90 -18.84
N MET A 62 1.85 -9.92 -18.06
CA MET A 62 2.20 -11.24 -18.58
C MET A 62 0.99 -11.91 -19.28
N PHE A 63 -0.19 -11.80 -18.70
CA PHE A 63 -1.43 -12.35 -19.25
C PHE A 63 -1.77 -11.72 -20.61
N ILE A 64 -1.62 -10.41 -20.74
CA ILE A 64 -1.89 -9.70 -21.99
C ILE A 64 -0.91 -10.16 -23.09
N VAL A 65 0.40 -10.20 -22.76
CA VAL A 65 1.43 -10.67 -23.70
C VAL A 65 1.18 -12.14 -24.11
N TRP A 66 0.89 -13.01 -23.15
CA TRP A 66 0.61 -14.41 -23.40
C TRP A 66 -0.65 -14.61 -24.27
N LEU A 67 -1.72 -13.86 -24.00
CA LEU A 67 -2.99 -13.98 -24.71
C LEU A 67 -2.92 -13.44 -26.15
N LEU A 68 -2.14 -12.38 -26.35
CA LEU A 68 -2.04 -11.73 -27.66
C LEU A 68 -0.87 -12.27 -28.51
N GLY A 69 0.09 -12.94 -27.89
CA GLY A 69 1.29 -13.43 -28.56
C GLY A 69 2.15 -12.33 -29.19
N LYS A 70 2.02 -11.08 -28.69
CA LYS A 70 2.71 -9.89 -29.18
C LYS A 70 3.56 -9.27 -28.08
N ASP A 71 4.69 -8.70 -28.43
CA ASP A 71 5.48 -7.89 -27.49
C ASP A 71 4.72 -6.66 -27.03
N VAL A 72 4.92 -6.22 -25.78
CA VAL A 72 4.21 -5.09 -25.15
C VAL A 72 4.24 -3.83 -26.02
N HIS A 73 5.35 -3.58 -26.71
CA HIS A 73 5.54 -2.39 -27.56
C HIS A 73 4.72 -2.44 -28.88
N LEU A 74 4.22 -3.62 -29.25
CA LEU A 74 3.43 -3.84 -30.46
C LEU A 74 1.92 -3.92 -30.21
N ILE A 75 1.49 -3.80 -28.94
CA ILE A 75 0.10 -3.91 -28.52
C ILE A 75 -0.60 -2.56 -28.74
N GLY A 76 -1.56 -2.52 -29.67
CA GLY A 76 -2.42 -1.37 -29.88
C GLY A 76 -3.62 -1.36 -28.93
N ILE A 77 -4.27 -0.22 -28.78
CA ILE A 77 -5.48 -0.05 -27.95
C ILE A 77 -6.60 -1.00 -28.41
N GLU A 78 -6.68 -1.29 -29.72
CA GLU A 78 -7.68 -2.19 -30.29
C GLU A 78 -7.48 -3.65 -29.88
N ASP A 79 -6.23 -4.08 -29.66
CA ASP A 79 -5.89 -5.44 -29.20
C ASP A 79 -6.33 -5.70 -27.76
N LEU A 80 -6.45 -4.66 -26.93
CA LEU A 80 -6.79 -4.78 -25.51
C LEU A 80 -8.25 -5.17 -25.25
N SER A 81 -9.14 -5.07 -26.24
CA SER A 81 -10.56 -5.38 -26.06
C SER A 81 -10.78 -6.82 -25.55
N LYS A 82 -10.13 -7.82 -26.16
CA LYS A 82 -10.27 -9.24 -25.77
C LYS A 82 -9.78 -9.51 -24.35
N PRO A 83 -8.56 -9.13 -23.94
CA PRO A 83 -8.09 -9.27 -22.57
C PRO A 83 -9.03 -8.65 -21.53
N PHE A 84 -9.54 -7.45 -21.80
CA PHE A 84 -10.45 -6.77 -20.87
C PHE A 84 -11.78 -7.51 -20.70
N TRP A 85 -12.35 -8.09 -21.76
CA TRP A 85 -13.57 -8.90 -21.64
C TRP A 85 -13.35 -10.13 -20.76
N ILE A 86 -12.21 -10.80 -20.88
CA ILE A 86 -11.88 -11.95 -20.03
C ILE A 86 -11.75 -11.50 -18.56
N ILE A 87 -11.09 -10.37 -18.30
CA ILE A 87 -10.95 -9.82 -16.97
C ILE A 87 -12.33 -9.45 -16.36
N ILE A 88 -13.23 -8.85 -17.16
CA ILE A 88 -14.60 -8.53 -16.73
C ILE A 88 -15.33 -9.80 -16.27
N VAL A 89 -15.30 -10.85 -17.09
CA VAL A 89 -15.94 -12.13 -16.75
C VAL A 89 -15.33 -12.73 -15.49
N ALA A 90 -14.01 -12.68 -15.33
CA ALA A 90 -13.32 -13.15 -14.14
C ALA A 90 -13.74 -12.36 -12.88
N PHE A 91 -13.82 -11.02 -12.96
CA PHE A 91 -14.28 -10.19 -11.83
C PHE A 91 -15.75 -10.42 -11.49
N LEU A 92 -16.63 -10.61 -12.49
CA LEU A 92 -18.02 -10.98 -12.25
C LEU A 92 -18.13 -12.34 -11.54
N ALA A 93 -17.37 -13.33 -11.99
CA ALA A 93 -17.32 -14.65 -11.34
C ALA A 93 -16.83 -14.55 -9.89
N LEU A 94 -15.76 -13.79 -9.63
CA LEU A 94 -15.26 -13.52 -8.29
C LEU A 94 -16.29 -12.78 -7.42
N GLY A 95 -17.02 -11.82 -7.97
CA GLY A 95 -18.11 -11.12 -7.29
C GLY A 95 -19.23 -12.08 -6.87
N VAL A 96 -19.65 -12.97 -7.76
CA VAL A 96 -20.64 -14.00 -7.46
C VAL A 96 -20.13 -14.97 -6.39
N LEU A 97 -18.88 -15.43 -6.49
CA LEU A 97 -18.27 -16.28 -5.48
C LEU A 97 -18.19 -15.60 -4.10
N ALA A 98 -17.81 -14.32 -4.06
CA ALA A 98 -17.79 -13.56 -2.81
C ALA A 98 -19.19 -13.38 -2.20
N PHE A 99 -20.20 -13.17 -3.04
CA PHE A 99 -21.61 -13.06 -2.60
C PHE A 99 -22.17 -14.38 -2.05
N LEU A 100 -21.76 -15.52 -2.64
CA LEU A 100 -22.20 -16.85 -2.22
C LEU A 100 -21.35 -17.42 -1.07
N ALA A 101 -20.18 -16.84 -0.80
CA ALA A 101 -19.30 -17.33 0.25
C ALA A 101 -19.91 -17.09 1.64
N PRO A 102 -20.03 -18.10 2.52
CA PRO A 102 -20.49 -17.96 3.88
C PRO A 102 -19.37 -17.30 4.72
N LEU A 103 -19.17 -16.00 4.54
CA LEU A 103 -18.20 -15.26 5.33
C LEU A 103 -18.77 -15.04 6.73
N PRO A 104 -18.02 -15.36 7.82
CA PRO A 104 -18.49 -15.12 9.18
C PRO A 104 -18.62 -13.60 9.42
N GLU A 105 -19.73 -13.18 10.02
CA GLU A 105 -19.86 -11.83 10.53
C GLU A 105 -18.97 -11.67 11.75
N VAL A 106 -17.89 -10.90 11.61
CA VAL A 106 -16.98 -10.59 12.71
C VAL A 106 -17.15 -9.12 13.08
N LYS A 107 -17.46 -8.87 14.35
CA LYS A 107 -17.57 -7.53 14.90
C LYS A 107 -16.29 -7.15 15.63
N ALA A 108 -15.92 -5.87 15.55
CA ALA A 108 -14.79 -5.36 16.32
C ALA A 108 -15.13 -5.32 17.82
N ALA A 109 -14.13 -5.53 18.67
CA ALA A 109 -14.31 -5.41 20.11
C ALA A 109 -14.86 -4.02 20.47
N GLY A 110 -15.98 -3.96 21.18
CA GLY A 110 -16.69 -2.74 21.56
C GLY A 110 -17.67 -2.21 20.51
N GLU A 111 -18.01 -2.98 19.48
CA GLU A 111 -19.08 -2.64 18.51
C GLU A 111 -20.46 -3.11 18.98
N ASP A 112 -20.55 -4.06 19.90
CA ASP A 112 -21.81 -4.50 20.51
C ASP A 112 -22.09 -3.77 21.83
N ASP A 113 -23.31 -3.25 22.00
CA ASP A 113 -23.84 -2.71 23.26
C ASP A 113 -24.12 -3.82 24.32
N SER A 114 -23.84 -5.09 24.02
CA SER A 114 -24.00 -6.21 24.94
C SER A 114 -22.84 -6.27 25.92
N GLY A 115 -23.09 -5.74 27.10
CA GLY A 115 -22.23 -5.57 28.29
C GLY A 115 -21.51 -6.77 28.86
N GLU A 116 -20.58 -7.37 28.12
CA GLU A 116 -19.62 -8.31 28.69
C GLU A 116 -18.22 -7.99 28.16
N GLU A 117 -17.36 -7.62 29.08
CA GLU A 117 -15.96 -7.21 29.01
C GLU A 117 -15.69 -5.74 28.65
N GLU A 118 -15.73 -4.88 29.67
CA GLU A 118 -15.05 -3.58 29.68
C GLU A 118 -13.52 -3.78 29.58
N SER A 119 -13.03 -3.98 28.35
CA SER A 119 -11.58 -3.85 28.15
C SER A 119 -11.19 -2.37 28.24
N ALA A 120 -9.97 -2.06 28.69
CA ALA A 120 -9.45 -0.68 28.76
C ALA A 120 -9.62 0.10 27.41
N ALA A 121 -9.65 -0.61 26.29
CA ALA A 121 -9.93 -0.09 24.95
C ALA A 121 -11.36 0.47 24.83
N CYS A 122 -12.37 -0.21 25.41
CA CYS A 122 -13.76 0.27 25.40
C CYS A 122 -13.90 1.53 26.24
N THR A 123 -13.22 1.61 27.39
CA THR A 123 -13.28 2.79 28.27
C THR A 123 -12.69 4.03 27.59
N TYR A 124 -11.58 3.91 26.88
CA TYR A 124 -10.98 5.04 26.15
C TYR A 124 -11.88 5.53 25.02
N ALA A 125 -12.42 4.62 24.21
CA ALA A 125 -13.33 4.98 23.11
C ALA A 125 -14.67 5.54 23.62
N ALA A 126 -15.15 5.10 24.79
CA ALA A 126 -16.42 5.59 25.38
C ALA A 126 -16.35 7.08 25.74
N THR A 127 -15.19 7.59 26.12
CA THR A 127 -15.00 9.02 26.47
C THR A 127 -14.99 9.95 25.25
N LYS A 128 -14.85 9.40 24.04
CA LYS A 128 -14.72 10.19 22.80
C LYS A 128 -16.07 10.33 22.09
N THR A 129 -16.28 11.51 21.51
CA THR A 129 -17.48 11.85 20.74
C THR A 129 -17.25 11.89 19.23
N SER A 130 -15.97 11.96 18.79
CA SER A 130 -15.61 12.04 17.38
C SER A 130 -14.33 11.25 17.10
N VAL A 131 -14.26 10.67 15.91
CA VAL A 131 -13.08 9.97 15.40
C VAL A 131 -11.83 10.86 15.31
N PHE A 132 -12.02 12.18 15.16
CA PHE A 132 -10.92 13.15 15.11
C PHE A 132 -10.25 13.43 16.46
N GLN A 133 -10.80 12.90 17.55
CA GLN A 133 -10.19 13.01 18.89
C GLN A 133 -9.13 11.93 19.15
N PHE A 134 -8.94 11.01 18.23
CA PHE A 134 -7.92 9.97 18.32
C PHE A 134 -6.61 10.43 17.68
N THR A 135 -5.76 11.07 18.45
CA THR A 135 -4.49 11.65 17.94
C THR A 135 -3.60 10.60 17.27
N HIS A 136 -3.48 9.39 17.83
CA HIS A 136 -2.70 8.30 17.23
C HIS A 136 -3.24 7.87 15.86
N LEU A 137 -4.57 7.92 15.65
CA LEU A 137 -5.20 7.64 14.36
C LEU A 137 -4.87 8.72 13.34
N LEU A 138 -5.00 10.00 13.69
CA LEU A 138 -4.69 11.11 12.78
C LEU A 138 -3.22 11.12 12.35
N LEU A 139 -2.32 10.91 13.32
CA LEU A 139 -0.90 10.74 13.03
C LEU A 139 -0.64 9.49 12.17
N GLY A 140 -1.39 8.40 12.41
CA GLY A 140 -1.37 7.18 11.61
C GLY A 140 -1.88 7.40 10.18
N CYS A 141 -2.91 8.20 9.98
CA CYS A 141 -3.40 8.58 8.65
C CYS A 141 -2.32 9.34 7.85
N LEU A 142 -1.63 10.27 8.48
CA LEU A 142 -0.52 10.97 7.83
C LEU A 142 0.65 10.02 7.54
N ALA A 143 0.99 9.14 8.48
CA ALA A 143 2.03 8.13 8.24
C ALA A 143 1.67 7.20 7.07
N LEU A 144 0.40 6.78 6.98
CA LEU A 144 -0.09 5.94 5.91
C LEU A 144 -0.11 6.67 4.56
N PHE A 145 -0.51 7.94 4.55
CA PHE A 145 -0.46 8.80 3.36
C PHE A 145 0.96 8.89 2.79
N LEU A 146 1.92 9.20 3.65
CA LEU A 146 3.33 9.28 3.26
C LEU A 146 3.87 7.93 2.82
N TYR A 147 3.55 6.85 3.56
CA TYR A 147 3.98 5.50 3.23
C TYR A 147 3.50 5.06 1.85
N VAL A 148 2.17 5.15 1.59
CA VAL A 148 1.61 4.72 0.29
C VAL A 148 2.23 5.52 -0.86
N GLY A 149 2.49 6.79 -0.63
CA GLY A 149 3.16 7.63 -1.61
C GLY A 149 4.58 7.18 -1.93
N VAL A 150 5.43 6.96 -0.93
CA VAL A 150 6.83 6.53 -1.16
C VAL A 150 6.92 5.09 -1.67
N GLU A 151 6.00 4.21 -1.26
CA GLU A 151 5.91 2.86 -1.84
C GLU A 151 5.57 2.94 -3.33
N THR A 152 4.61 3.77 -3.72
CA THR A 152 4.22 3.95 -5.12
C THR A 152 5.36 4.58 -5.94
N VAL A 153 6.11 5.52 -5.37
CA VAL A 153 7.33 6.03 -6.00
C VAL A 153 8.33 4.90 -6.22
N SER A 154 8.64 4.09 -5.20
CA SER A 154 9.63 3.02 -5.33
C SER A 154 9.25 1.92 -6.31
N LEU A 155 7.95 1.61 -6.44
CA LEU A 155 7.45 0.60 -7.38
C LEU A 155 7.28 1.15 -8.80
N GLY A 156 6.78 2.38 -8.92
CA GLY A 156 6.33 2.94 -10.18
C GLY A 156 7.41 3.64 -11.00
N THR A 157 8.50 4.10 -10.36
CA THR A 157 9.53 4.90 -11.03
C THR A 157 10.76 4.12 -11.50
N LEU A 158 10.86 2.84 -11.14
CA LEU A 158 12.06 2.01 -11.40
C LEU A 158 12.43 1.91 -12.88
N VAL A 159 11.46 1.60 -13.73
CA VAL A 159 11.69 1.47 -15.18
C VAL A 159 12.10 2.82 -15.79
N ASP A 160 11.42 3.88 -15.37
CA ASP A 160 11.70 5.22 -15.80
C ASP A 160 13.09 5.69 -15.32
N TYR A 161 13.47 5.33 -14.09
CA TYR A 161 14.80 5.60 -13.55
C TYR A 161 15.89 4.83 -14.32
N ALA A 162 15.68 3.52 -14.60
CA ALA A 162 16.60 2.74 -15.40
C ALA A 162 16.80 3.33 -16.82
N ASN A 163 15.70 3.80 -17.43
CA ASN A 163 15.75 4.49 -18.73
C ASN A 163 16.56 5.79 -18.64
N SER A 164 16.36 6.58 -17.59
CA SER A 164 17.09 7.85 -17.40
C SER A 164 18.61 7.65 -17.20
N LEU A 165 19.00 6.47 -16.74
CA LEU A 165 20.41 6.06 -16.59
C LEU A 165 20.98 5.42 -17.88
N GLY A 166 20.15 5.23 -18.92
CA GLY A 166 20.58 4.56 -20.16
C GLY A 166 20.87 3.06 -19.98
N LEU A 167 20.30 2.41 -18.95
CA LEU A 167 20.57 1.00 -18.68
C LEU A 167 19.84 0.10 -19.69
N PRO A 168 20.53 -0.92 -20.26
CA PRO A 168 19.91 -1.84 -21.19
C PRO A 168 18.85 -2.71 -20.49
N GLY A 169 17.75 -2.97 -21.18
CA GLY A 169 16.69 -3.81 -20.65
C GLY A 169 15.97 -3.22 -19.43
N ALA A 170 15.70 -1.93 -19.44
CA ALA A 170 15.08 -1.19 -18.34
C ALA A 170 13.82 -1.87 -17.75
N ALA A 171 13.02 -2.55 -18.57
CA ALA A 171 11.83 -3.29 -18.12
C ALA A 171 12.17 -4.42 -17.13
N ASN A 172 13.35 -5.01 -17.19
CA ASN A 172 13.77 -6.09 -16.29
C ASN A 172 13.97 -5.59 -14.85
N TYR A 173 14.24 -4.30 -14.67
CA TYR A 173 14.40 -3.70 -13.35
C TYR A 173 13.07 -3.57 -12.60
N ALA A 174 11.93 -3.65 -13.29
CA ALA A 174 10.60 -3.58 -12.66
C ALA A 174 10.37 -4.61 -11.54
N TRP A 175 11.11 -5.72 -11.54
CA TRP A 175 11.02 -6.77 -10.53
C TRP A 175 11.80 -6.49 -9.23
N ILE A 176 12.76 -5.59 -9.27
CA ILE A 176 13.69 -5.36 -8.15
C ILE A 176 12.94 -4.92 -6.88
N ALA A 177 12.04 -3.95 -6.97
CA ALA A 177 11.29 -3.48 -5.81
C ALA A 177 10.24 -4.49 -5.32
N PRO A 178 9.39 -5.10 -6.18
CA PRO A 178 8.46 -6.15 -5.75
C PRO A 178 9.13 -7.32 -5.03
N ILE A 179 10.29 -7.78 -5.51
CA ILE A 179 11.05 -8.86 -4.85
C ILE A 179 11.47 -8.43 -3.45
N GLY A 180 11.98 -7.21 -3.27
CA GLY A 180 12.33 -6.68 -1.96
C GLY A 180 11.13 -6.69 -0.99
N ILE A 181 9.96 -6.26 -1.46
CA ILE A 181 8.73 -6.24 -0.65
C ILE A 181 8.29 -7.66 -0.27
N VAL A 182 8.32 -8.61 -1.20
CA VAL A 182 7.93 -10.01 -0.92
C VAL A 182 8.85 -10.65 0.11
N ILE A 183 10.17 -10.44 0.00
CA ILE A 183 11.14 -10.89 1.00
C ILE A 183 10.79 -10.32 2.39
N GLY A 184 10.50 -9.04 2.46
CA GLY A 184 10.11 -8.41 3.72
C GLY A 184 8.80 -8.96 4.30
N TYR A 185 7.79 -9.24 3.48
CA TYR A 185 6.56 -9.89 3.93
C TYR A 185 6.81 -11.30 4.48
N ILE A 186 7.65 -12.10 3.82
CA ILE A 186 8.03 -13.44 4.31
C ILE A 186 8.72 -13.31 5.66
N CYS A 187 9.68 -12.40 5.80
CA CYS A 187 10.32 -12.12 7.09
C CYS A 187 9.29 -11.71 8.16
N GLY A 188 8.32 -10.85 7.80
CA GLY A 188 7.26 -10.41 8.69
C GLY A 188 6.38 -11.56 9.20
N ILE A 189 5.99 -12.47 8.32
CA ILE A 189 5.19 -13.65 8.66
C ILE A 189 5.92 -14.55 9.67
N ILE A 190 7.24 -14.68 9.53
CA ILE A 190 8.06 -15.53 10.40
C ILE A 190 8.32 -14.84 11.74
N LEU A 191 8.58 -13.52 11.71
CA LEU A 191 9.04 -12.78 12.89
C LEU A 191 7.90 -12.26 13.77
N ILE A 192 6.75 -11.89 13.18
CA ILE A 192 5.63 -11.30 13.91
C ILE A 192 4.56 -12.37 14.22
N PRO A 193 4.00 -12.44 15.44
CA PRO A 193 4.38 -11.71 16.65
C PRO A 193 5.47 -12.42 17.47
N LYS A 194 5.94 -13.59 17.03
CA LYS A 194 6.74 -14.52 17.82
C LYS A 194 8.04 -13.92 18.38
N TYR A 195 8.75 -13.13 17.55
CA TYR A 195 10.06 -12.57 17.88
C TYR A 195 10.04 -11.06 18.06
N ILE A 196 9.22 -10.36 17.28
CA ILE A 196 9.13 -8.90 17.29
C ILE A 196 7.67 -8.44 17.30
N SER A 197 7.41 -7.30 17.97
CA SER A 197 6.11 -6.65 17.92
C SER A 197 5.93 -5.84 16.62
N GLN A 198 4.68 -5.53 16.27
CA GLN A 198 4.35 -4.72 15.09
C GLN A 198 5.05 -3.35 15.10
N ALA A 199 5.13 -2.70 16.28
CA ALA A 199 5.80 -1.42 16.44
C ALA A 199 7.32 -1.51 16.22
N VAL A 200 7.94 -2.60 16.67
CA VAL A 200 9.38 -2.86 16.45
C VAL A 200 9.63 -3.14 14.97
N ALA A 201 8.77 -3.93 14.32
CA ALA A 201 8.85 -4.19 12.89
C ALA A 201 8.76 -2.89 12.07
N LEU A 202 7.80 -2.01 12.40
CA LEU A 202 7.66 -0.70 11.76
C LEU A 202 8.92 0.16 11.92
N LYS A 203 9.49 0.17 13.13
CA LYS A 203 10.73 0.92 13.41
C LYS A 203 11.90 0.41 12.58
N LEU A 204 12.14 -0.92 12.56
CA LEU A 204 13.23 -1.52 11.79
C LEU A 204 13.07 -1.26 10.29
N CYS A 205 11.85 -1.41 9.78
CA CYS A 205 11.53 -1.12 8.38
C CYS A 205 11.75 0.37 8.03
N SER A 206 11.40 1.28 8.96
CA SER A 206 11.65 2.72 8.75
C SER A 206 13.14 3.03 8.67
N PHE A 207 13.98 2.45 9.54
CA PHE A 207 15.43 2.61 9.45
C PHE A 207 15.99 2.05 8.15
N LEU A 208 15.52 0.87 7.73
CA LEU A 208 15.96 0.23 6.50
C LEU A 208 15.57 1.06 5.26
N ALA A 209 14.36 1.62 5.25
CA ALA A 209 13.89 2.50 4.18
C ALA A 209 14.68 3.81 4.11
N ILE A 210 15.00 4.42 5.26
CA ILE A 210 15.87 5.61 5.35
C ILE A 210 17.25 5.30 4.78
N ALA A 211 17.86 4.18 5.21
CA ALA A 211 19.16 3.75 4.69
C ALA A 211 19.10 3.53 3.18
N GLY A 212 18.07 2.84 2.69
CA GLY A 212 17.85 2.63 1.25
C GLY A 212 17.72 3.95 0.49
N ALA A 213 16.89 4.88 0.96
CA ALA A 213 16.70 6.19 0.34
C ALA A 213 18.00 7.01 0.29
N LEU A 214 18.78 7.02 1.37
CA LEU A 214 20.09 7.68 1.40
C LEU A 214 21.07 7.05 0.41
N LEU A 215 21.12 5.73 0.36
CA LEU A 215 21.99 5.02 -0.57
C LEU A 215 21.59 5.27 -2.03
N VAL A 216 20.29 5.33 -2.33
CA VAL A 216 19.82 5.70 -3.68
C VAL A 216 20.40 7.05 -4.12
N VAL A 217 20.40 8.04 -3.25
CA VAL A 217 20.79 9.41 -3.61
C VAL A 217 22.31 9.63 -3.56
N LEU A 218 23.02 8.97 -2.62
CA LEU A 218 24.43 9.23 -2.34
C LEU A 218 25.38 8.34 -3.12
N THR A 219 24.91 7.21 -3.70
CA THR A 219 25.78 6.30 -4.46
C THR A 219 25.84 6.66 -5.94
N PRO A 220 26.85 6.18 -6.68
CA PRO A 220 26.90 6.35 -8.12
C PRO A 220 25.63 5.81 -8.80
N ALA A 221 25.21 6.51 -9.86
CA ALA A 221 23.92 6.24 -10.53
C ALA A 221 23.74 4.77 -10.97
N GLU A 222 24.82 4.13 -11.45
CA GLU A 222 24.80 2.75 -11.95
C GLU A 222 24.41 1.71 -10.91
N ILE A 223 24.77 1.93 -9.64
CA ILE A 223 24.46 1.00 -8.54
C ILE A 223 23.28 1.48 -7.69
N SER A 224 22.93 2.75 -7.76
CA SER A 224 21.86 3.36 -6.95
C SER A 224 20.51 2.66 -7.16
N ILE A 225 20.23 2.18 -8.37
CA ILE A 225 18.97 1.50 -8.73
C ILE A 225 18.72 0.25 -7.87
N TYR A 226 19.76 -0.47 -7.48
CA TYR A 226 19.63 -1.66 -6.64
C TYR A 226 19.24 -1.31 -5.20
N PHE A 227 19.60 -0.12 -4.72
CA PHE A 227 19.19 0.35 -3.38
C PHE A 227 17.72 0.73 -3.30
N ILE A 228 17.02 0.89 -4.43
CA ILE A 228 15.57 1.00 -4.45
C ILE A 228 14.93 -0.31 -3.94
N SER A 229 15.54 -1.48 -4.19
CA SER A 229 15.09 -2.74 -3.58
C SER A 229 15.20 -2.72 -2.06
N LEU A 230 16.28 -2.16 -1.51
CA LEU A 230 16.46 -2.01 -0.06
C LEU A 230 15.40 -1.05 0.53
N MET A 231 15.15 0.06 -0.15
CA MET A 231 14.09 1.01 0.22
C MET A 231 12.71 0.33 0.19
N ALA A 232 12.43 -0.44 -0.87
CA ALA A 232 11.19 -1.19 -1.03
C ALA A 232 11.02 -2.31 0.01
N LEU A 233 12.11 -3.02 0.35
CA LEU A 233 12.12 -3.98 1.45
C LEU A 233 11.80 -3.30 2.79
N GLY A 234 12.31 -2.09 3.03
CA GLY A 234 11.91 -1.28 4.17
C GLY A 234 10.42 -0.91 4.15
N CYS A 235 9.83 -0.68 2.99
CA CYS A 235 8.39 -0.41 2.85
C CYS A 235 7.50 -1.64 3.16
N SER A 236 8.02 -2.86 3.06
CA SER A 236 7.22 -4.09 3.09
C SER A 236 6.30 -4.25 4.29
N LEU A 237 6.82 -4.09 5.51
CA LEU A 237 6.03 -4.26 6.73
C LEU A 237 5.39 -2.97 7.24
N MET A 238 5.55 -1.86 6.54
CA MET A 238 4.95 -0.59 6.96
C MET A 238 3.42 -0.67 6.92
N TRP A 239 2.82 -1.11 5.81
CA TRP A 239 1.36 -1.29 5.73
C TRP A 239 0.83 -2.24 6.80
N PRO A 240 1.35 -3.50 6.91
CA PRO A 240 0.87 -4.44 7.90
C PRO A 240 1.00 -3.97 9.34
N ALA A 241 1.98 -3.12 9.64
CA ALA A 241 2.20 -2.61 10.99
C ALA A 241 1.46 -1.30 11.28
N LEU A 242 1.44 -0.36 10.31
CA LEU A 242 0.75 0.94 10.47
C LEU A 242 -0.75 0.77 10.68
N TRP A 243 -1.39 -0.12 9.90
CA TRP A 243 -2.82 -0.31 9.94
C TRP A 243 -3.33 -0.72 11.34
N PRO A 244 -2.84 -1.82 11.97
CA PRO A 244 -3.28 -2.21 13.29
C PRO A 244 -2.93 -1.20 14.38
N LEU A 245 -1.76 -0.54 14.27
CA LEU A 245 -1.34 0.47 15.26
C LEU A 245 -2.23 1.71 15.22
N ALA A 246 -2.67 2.12 14.03
CA ALA A 246 -3.59 3.25 13.88
C ALA A 246 -5.02 2.90 14.27
N MET A 247 -5.45 1.65 14.07
CA MET A 247 -6.78 1.15 14.40
C MET A 247 -6.95 0.76 15.87
N ALA A 248 -5.86 0.71 16.65
CA ALA A 248 -5.90 0.30 18.04
C ALA A 248 -6.80 1.22 18.88
N ASP A 249 -7.59 0.62 19.80
CA ASP A 249 -8.41 1.29 20.81
C ASP A 249 -9.52 2.23 20.25
N LEU A 250 -9.97 2.03 19.00
CA LEU A 250 -11.02 2.84 18.38
C LEU A 250 -12.44 2.44 18.81
N GLY A 251 -12.67 1.22 19.28
CA GLY A 251 -13.99 0.71 19.71
C GLY A 251 -15.07 0.98 18.65
N LYS A 252 -16.14 1.66 19.03
CA LYS A 252 -17.26 2.04 18.13
C LYS A 252 -16.85 2.88 16.90
N PHE A 253 -15.67 3.49 16.91
CA PHE A 253 -15.16 4.31 15.80
C PHE A 253 -14.31 3.53 14.79
N THR A 254 -14.19 2.21 14.91
CA THR A 254 -13.40 1.34 14.02
C THR A 254 -13.79 1.54 12.55
N LYS A 255 -15.07 1.61 12.21
CA LYS A 255 -15.55 1.85 10.83
C LYS A 255 -15.11 3.22 10.30
N SER A 256 -15.31 4.27 11.10
CA SER A 256 -14.92 5.63 10.71
C SER A 256 -13.41 5.79 10.63
N GLY A 257 -12.67 5.17 11.55
CA GLY A 257 -11.20 5.16 11.54
C GLY A 257 -10.62 4.47 10.31
N SER A 258 -11.17 3.31 9.93
CA SER A 258 -10.74 2.63 8.72
C SER A 258 -11.04 3.43 7.46
N SER A 259 -12.16 4.15 7.41
CA SER A 259 -12.48 5.05 6.29
C SER A 259 -11.46 6.17 6.15
N LEU A 260 -11.02 6.78 7.26
CA LEU A 260 -9.96 7.80 7.24
C LEU A 260 -8.62 7.23 6.75
N LEU A 261 -8.26 6.02 7.18
CA LEU A 261 -7.05 5.35 6.71
C LEU A 261 -7.11 5.05 5.21
N ILE A 262 -8.27 4.64 4.69
CA ILE A 262 -8.45 4.44 3.24
C ILE A 262 -8.30 5.77 2.48
N MET A 263 -8.86 6.86 3.00
CA MET A 263 -8.68 8.19 2.38
C MET A 263 -7.19 8.59 2.35
N ALA A 264 -6.40 8.20 3.34
CA ALA A 264 -4.97 8.45 3.38
C ALA A 264 -4.20 7.79 2.21
N MET A 265 -4.74 6.74 1.56
CA MET A 265 -4.15 6.14 0.36
C MET A 265 -3.98 7.12 -0.80
N PHE A 266 -4.63 8.28 -0.76
CA PHE A 266 -4.45 9.35 -1.74
C PHE A 266 -2.99 9.83 -1.85
N GLY A 267 -2.16 9.57 -0.85
CA GLY A 267 -0.71 9.77 -0.90
C GLY A 267 -0.04 9.11 -2.10
N GLY A 268 -0.57 7.94 -2.53
CA GLY A 268 -0.12 7.23 -3.74
C GLY A 268 -0.35 7.97 -5.05
N ALA A 269 -1.17 9.00 -5.08
CA ALA A 269 -1.31 9.89 -6.23
C ALA A 269 -0.45 11.15 -6.07
N VAL A 270 -0.38 11.71 -4.86
CA VAL A 270 0.29 12.99 -4.60
C VAL A 270 1.82 12.86 -4.71
N LEU A 271 2.42 11.91 -4.00
CA LEU A 271 3.89 11.83 -3.94
C LEU A 271 4.54 11.43 -5.28
N PRO A 272 4.00 10.49 -6.08
CA PRO A 272 4.53 10.25 -7.42
C PRO A 272 4.45 11.47 -8.34
N THR A 273 3.39 12.28 -8.22
CA THR A 273 3.26 13.53 -8.98
C THR A 273 4.32 14.54 -8.56
N LEU A 274 4.56 14.69 -7.25
CA LEU A 274 5.64 15.53 -6.72
C LEU A 274 7.02 15.03 -7.14
N TYR A 275 7.24 13.71 -7.09
CA TYR A 275 8.48 13.10 -7.57
C TYR A 275 8.71 13.41 -9.06
N GLY A 276 7.67 13.28 -9.90
CA GLY A 276 7.76 13.62 -11.33
C GLY A 276 8.19 15.08 -11.55
N SER A 277 7.57 16.01 -10.85
CA SER A 277 7.95 17.44 -10.93
C SER A 277 9.38 17.70 -10.45
N LEU A 278 9.81 17.03 -9.38
CA LEU A 278 11.19 17.14 -8.88
C LEU A 278 12.18 16.50 -9.86
N LYS A 279 11.85 15.35 -10.45
CA LYS A 279 12.66 14.67 -11.46
C LYS A 279 12.98 15.61 -12.63
N ASP A 280 11.97 16.33 -13.12
CA ASP A 280 12.14 17.28 -14.22
C ASP A 280 13.03 18.47 -13.85
N ALA A 281 13.06 18.84 -12.56
CA ALA A 281 13.84 19.99 -12.07
C ALA A 281 15.27 19.62 -11.68
N VAL A 282 15.49 18.49 -10.99
CA VAL A 282 16.79 18.14 -10.38
C VAL A 282 17.36 16.79 -10.83
N GLY A 283 16.65 16.07 -11.70
CA GLY A 283 17.04 14.75 -12.18
C GLY A 283 16.46 13.60 -11.36
N ALA A 284 16.38 12.43 -12.00
CA ALA A 284 15.64 11.27 -11.47
C ALA A 284 16.22 10.74 -10.14
N GLN A 285 17.55 10.69 -9.99
CA GLN A 285 18.20 10.25 -8.77
C GLN A 285 17.97 11.20 -7.60
N GLN A 286 18.15 12.50 -7.83
CA GLN A 286 18.01 13.52 -6.78
C GLN A 286 16.56 13.70 -6.34
N ALA A 287 15.59 13.38 -7.18
CA ALA A 287 14.17 13.42 -6.81
C ALA A 287 13.81 12.47 -5.66
N TYR A 288 14.59 11.40 -5.44
CA TYR A 288 14.39 10.50 -4.30
C TYR A 288 14.63 11.14 -2.92
N TRP A 289 15.22 12.34 -2.84
CA TRP A 289 15.26 13.12 -1.58
C TRP A 289 13.85 13.36 -1.01
N LEU A 290 12.82 13.37 -1.85
CA LEU A 290 11.43 13.45 -1.42
C LEU A 290 11.04 12.35 -0.44
N CYS A 291 11.61 11.15 -0.58
CA CYS A 291 11.27 10.00 0.25
C CYS A 291 11.81 10.13 1.68
N LEU A 292 12.91 10.84 1.88
CA LEU A 292 13.58 10.91 3.19
C LEU A 292 12.71 11.53 4.30
N PRO A 293 12.12 12.74 4.13
CA PRO A 293 11.25 13.32 5.16
C PRO A 293 10.03 12.45 5.44
N CYS A 294 9.52 11.72 4.44
CA CYS A 294 8.41 10.80 4.60
C CYS A 294 8.80 9.63 5.53
N PHE A 295 9.94 9.01 5.30
CA PHE A 295 10.42 7.92 6.16
C PHE A 295 10.80 8.39 7.56
N LEU A 296 11.34 9.58 7.71
CA LEU A 296 11.61 10.18 9.04
C LEU A 296 10.31 10.39 9.83
N TYR A 297 9.24 10.83 9.18
CA TYR A 297 7.93 10.93 9.83
C TYR A 297 7.37 9.55 10.23
N ILE A 298 7.47 8.55 9.36
CA ILE A 298 7.03 7.19 9.68
C ILE A 298 7.84 6.62 10.86
N LEU A 299 9.14 6.90 10.92
CA LEU A 299 9.98 6.55 12.05
C LEU A 299 9.50 7.23 13.35
N TYR A 300 9.22 8.53 13.29
CA TYR A 300 8.64 9.26 14.43
C TYR A 300 7.32 8.61 14.90
N TYR A 301 6.41 8.27 13.97
CA TYR A 301 5.18 7.60 14.30
C TYR A 301 5.44 6.24 14.98
N SER A 302 6.39 5.46 14.48
CA SER A 302 6.77 4.16 15.04
C SER A 302 7.38 4.22 16.45
N MET A 303 7.94 5.35 16.84
CA MET A 303 8.58 5.54 18.15
C MET A 303 7.63 6.17 19.18
N HIS A 304 6.87 7.17 18.79
CA HIS A 304 6.08 8.02 19.65
C HIS A 304 4.61 8.13 19.23
N GLY A 305 4.33 8.36 17.95
CA GLY A 305 3.02 8.75 17.46
C GLY A 305 1.90 7.75 17.78
N TYR A 306 2.16 6.45 17.63
CA TYR A 306 1.16 5.41 17.90
C TYR A 306 0.80 5.26 19.38
N LYS A 307 1.60 5.82 20.31
CA LYS A 307 1.37 5.76 21.76
C LYS A 307 0.56 6.92 22.30
N ILE A 308 0.38 7.96 21.51
CA ILE A 308 -0.30 9.18 21.96
C ILE A 308 -1.80 8.91 22.11
N ARG A 309 -2.27 8.85 23.35
CA ARG A 309 -3.64 8.65 23.76
C ARG A 309 -4.14 9.93 24.46
N SER A 310 -4.40 11.00 23.69
CA SER A 310 -4.87 12.28 24.22
C SER A 310 -6.35 12.49 23.93
#